data_add2f364fc6f8718d6a51f96c13099af
#
_entry.id   add2f364fc6f8718d6a51f96c13099af
#
_cell.length_a   1.000
_cell.length_b   1.000
_cell.length_c   1.000
_cell.angle_alpha   90.00
_cell.angle_beta   90.00
_cell.angle_gamma   90.00
#
_symmetry.space_group_name_H-M   'P 1'
#
loop_
_entity.id
_entity.type
_entity.pdbx_description
1 polymer ?
#
loop_
_entity_poly.entity_id
_entity_poly.type
_entity_poly.pdbx_seq_one_letter_code
_entity_poly.pdbx_strand_id
1 'polypeptide(L)'
;MCISVQQLSYIHPDKEELFQDISFSITKGQKVALIGDNGSGKSTLMHILKGDLFPVSGKVIRTSHPYYIPQHFGQYNRVTVAQALRMDDKLRALHAILNGDASARNFSILDDDWDIEERSRIALSLWGLDYIDFSTSLDSLSGGEI
;
A
#
# COMPACT_ATOMS: atom_id res chain seq x y z
N MET A 1 5.64 -17.36 11.31
CA MET A 1 6.71 -16.63 10.59
C MET A 1 6.01 -15.81 9.51
N CYS A 2 6.31 -14.53 9.42
CA CYS A 2 5.69 -13.66 8.40
C CYS A 2 6.66 -13.33 7.26
N ILE A 3 7.92 -13.05 7.60
CA ILE A 3 8.99 -12.79 6.65
C ILE A 3 10.25 -13.48 7.17
N SER A 4 10.99 -14.14 6.29
CA SER A 4 12.32 -14.68 6.56
C SER A 4 13.25 -14.30 5.43
N VAL A 5 14.34 -13.68 5.77
CA VAL A 5 15.44 -13.28 4.89
C VAL A 5 16.63 -14.17 5.16
N GLN A 6 17.21 -14.76 4.13
CA GLN A 6 18.32 -15.71 4.25
C GLN A 6 19.44 -15.33 3.29
N GLN A 7 20.60 -14.99 3.85
CA GLN A 7 21.84 -14.66 3.12
C GLN A 7 21.64 -13.68 1.98
N LEU A 8 20.84 -12.64 2.24
CA LEU A 8 20.45 -11.65 1.24
C LEU A 8 21.60 -10.70 0.94
N SER A 9 21.97 -10.55 -0.33
CA SER A 9 22.94 -9.57 -0.78
C SER A 9 22.38 -8.77 -1.95
N TYR A 10 22.70 -7.48 -2.00
CA TYR A 10 22.28 -6.59 -3.07
C TYR A 10 23.39 -5.64 -3.49
N ILE A 11 23.59 -5.59 -4.81
CA ILE A 11 24.52 -4.69 -5.49
C ILE A 11 23.68 -3.76 -6.37
N HIS A 12 23.89 -2.47 -6.21
CA HIS A 12 23.21 -1.47 -7.04
C HIS A 12 23.68 -1.56 -8.51
N PRO A 13 22.87 -1.15 -9.53
CA PRO A 13 23.26 -1.19 -10.94
C PRO A 13 24.57 -0.47 -11.28
N ASP A 14 24.96 0.53 -10.49
CA ASP A 14 26.26 1.23 -10.57
C ASP A 14 27.43 0.46 -9.93
N LYS A 15 27.19 -0.79 -9.49
CA LYS A 15 28.15 -1.71 -8.86
C LYS A 15 28.52 -1.36 -7.41
N GLU A 16 27.82 -0.45 -6.76
CA GLU A 16 27.96 -0.23 -5.32
C GLU A 16 27.29 -1.37 -4.54
N GLU A 17 28.03 -2.03 -3.66
CA GLU A 17 27.50 -3.04 -2.75
C GLU A 17 26.76 -2.34 -1.60
N LEU A 18 25.43 -2.52 -1.53
CA LEU A 18 24.63 -1.90 -0.48
C LEU A 18 24.59 -2.72 0.80
N PHE A 19 24.51 -4.06 0.66
CA PHE A 19 24.57 -4.97 1.80
C PHE A 19 24.87 -6.39 1.35
N GLN A 20 25.49 -7.17 2.25
CA GLN A 20 25.94 -8.53 2.01
C GLN A 20 25.51 -9.44 3.16
N ASP A 21 25.06 -10.66 2.83
CA ASP A 21 24.77 -11.78 3.72
C ASP A 21 23.84 -11.42 4.90
N ILE A 22 22.81 -10.60 4.66
CA ILE A 22 21.82 -10.24 5.67
C ILE A 22 20.86 -11.41 5.89
N SER A 23 20.71 -11.81 7.15
CA SER A 23 19.75 -12.85 7.55
C SER A 23 18.96 -12.42 8.77
N PHE A 24 17.63 -12.48 8.70
CA PHE A 24 16.73 -12.22 9.82
C PHE A 24 15.35 -12.80 9.59
N SER A 25 14.53 -12.85 10.62
CA SER A 25 13.13 -13.26 10.51
C SER A 25 12.23 -12.36 11.35
N ILE A 26 11.02 -12.10 10.84
CA ILE A 26 9.97 -11.35 11.51
C ILE A 26 8.78 -12.27 11.70
N THR A 27 8.31 -12.38 12.94
CA THR A 27 7.14 -13.17 13.29
C THR A 27 5.89 -12.33 13.46
N LYS A 28 4.71 -12.98 13.50
CA LYS A 28 3.43 -12.28 13.67
C LYS A 28 3.42 -11.48 14.98
N GLY A 29 3.00 -10.22 14.90
CA GLY A 29 2.91 -9.29 16.03
C GLY A 29 4.23 -8.63 16.42
N GLN A 30 5.34 -9.01 15.83
CA GLN A 30 6.64 -8.39 16.10
C GLN A 30 6.72 -7.02 15.40
N LYS A 31 7.22 -6.02 16.14
CA LYS A 31 7.57 -4.69 15.61
C LYS A 31 9.09 -4.61 15.47
N VAL A 32 9.57 -4.26 14.30
CA VAL A 32 11.01 -4.19 13.96
C VAL A 32 11.31 -2.82 13.38
N ALA A 33 12.38 -2.18 13.85
CA ALA A 33 12.90 -0.95 13.28
C ALA A 33 14.18 -1.23 12.48
N LEU A 34 14.26 -0.66 11.28
CA LEU A 34 15.47 -0.68 10.45
C LEU A 34 16.18 0.67 10.58
N ILE A 35 17.38 0.66 11.17
CA ILE A 35 18.17 1.86 11.47
C ILE A 35 19.45 1.83 10.63
N GLY A 36 19.92 2.99 10.20
CA GLY A 36 21.16 3.18 9.43
C GLY A 36 21.20 4.53 8.75
N ASP A 37 22.37 4.90 8.25
CA ASP A 37 22.60 6.17 7.58
C ASP A 37 21.81 6.33 6.27
N ASN A 38 21.71 7.55 5.76
CA ASN A 38 21.13 7.79 4.45
C ASN A 38 22.00 7.12 3.37
N GLY A 39 21.36 6.46 2.41
CA GLY A 39 22.08 5.68 1.40
C GLY A 39 22.43 4.24 1.77
N SER A 40 22.27 3.81 3.04
CA SER A 40 22.64 2.46 3.49
C SER A 40 21.76 1.31 2.96
N GLY A 41 20.90 1.55 1.97
CA GLY A 41 20.07 0.53 1.33
C GLY A 41 18.77 0.19 2.04
N LYS A 42 18.32 0.97 3.05
CA LYS A 42 17.06 0.70 3.78
C LYS A 42 15.85 0.60 2.85
N SER A 43 15.65 1.59 1.98
CA SER A 43 14.54 1.59 1.01
C SER A 43 14.67 0.45 0.01
N THR A 44 15.89 0.15 -0.43
CA THR A 44 16.17 -0.99 -1.32
C THR A 44 15.77 -2.31 -0.67
N LEU A 45 16.12 -2.52 0.61
CA LEU A 45 15.70 -3.70 1.35
C LEU A 45 14.16 -3.79 1.44
N MET A 46 13.46 -2.68 1.69
CA MET A 46 11.99 -2.66 1.72
C MET A 46 11.39 -3.05 0.35
N HIS A 47 11.95 -2.56 -0.76
CA HIS A 47 11.52 -2.94 -2.10
C HIS A 47 11.78 -4.43 -2.41
N ILE A 48 12.89 -4.99 -1.91
CA ILE A 48 13.15 -6.43 -2.01
C ILE A 48 12.15 -7.21 -1.15
N LEU A 49 11.86 -6.76 0.07
CA LEU A 49 10.86 -7.40 0.94
C LEU A 49 9.46 -7.34 0.35
N LYS A 50 9.11 -6.29 -0.37
CA LYS A 50 7.85 -6.16 -1.11
C LYS A 50 7.84 -7.09 -2.33
N GLY A 51 8.97 -7.24 -3.02
CA GLY A 51 9.13 -8.03 -4.24
C GLY A 51 9.25 -7.22 -5.52
N ASP A 52 9.48 -5.91 -5.41
CA ASP A 52 9.72 -5.02 -6.55
C ASP A 52 11.16 -5.16 -7.08
N LEU A 53 12.10 -5.56 -6.21
CA LEU A 53 13.50 -5.76 -6.56
C LEU A 53 13.94 -7.19 -6.23
N PHE A 54 14.83 -7.72 -7.06
CA PHE A 54 15.42 -9.04 -6.87
C PHE A 54 16.83 -8.89 -6.27
N PRO A 55 17.18 -9.67 -5.24
CA PRO A 55 18.53 -9.68 -4.69
C PRO A 55 19.52 -10.36 -5.67
N VAL A 56 20.82 -10.06 -5.51
CA VAL A 56 21.88 -10.73 -6.26
C VAL A 56 22.08 -12.15 -5.73
N SER A 57 21.95 -12.35 -4.41
CA SER A 57 21.99 -13.67 -3.77
C SER A 57 21.04 -13.71 -2.57
N GLY A 58 20.79 -14.94 -2.08
CA GLY A 58 19.87 -15.18 -0.97
C GLY A 58 18.40 -15.23 -1.40
N LYS A 59 17.51 -15.27 -0.42
CA LYS A 59 16.07 -15.36 -0.67
C LYS A 59 15.24 -14.71 0.43
N VAL A 60 14.04 -14.25 0.04
CA VAL A 60 12.99 -13.77 0.93
C VAL A 60 11.82 -14.74 0.87
N ILE A 61 11.45 -15.31 2.02
CA ILE A 61 10.29 -16.18 2.18
C ILE A 61 9.21 -15.38 2.91
N ARG A 62 8.01 -15.31 2.33
CA ARG A 62 6.86 -14.57 2.85
C ARG A 62 5.67 -15.50 3.00
N THR A 63 4.91 -15.36 4.08
CA THR A 63 3.64 -16.09 4.28
C THR A 63 2.44 -15.29 3.77
N SER A 64 2.61 -13.98 3.53
CA SER A 64 1.62 -13.09 2.93
C SER A 64 2.33 -11.96 2.18
N HIS A 65 1.64 -11.30 1.27
CA HIS A 65 2.18 -10.11 0.62
C HIS A 65 2.30 -8.96 1.63
N PRO A 66 3.51 -8.37 1.82
CA PRO A 66 3.66 -7.20 2.67
C PRO A 66 3.05 -5.97 2.00
N TYR A 67 2.40 -5.13 2.78
CA TYR A 67 1.97 -3.81 2.34
C TYR A 67 3.11 -2.82 2.57
N TYR A 68 3.50 -2.08 1.53
CA TYR A 68 4.55 -1.08 1.59
C TYR A 68 3.96 0.32 1.62
N ILE A 69 4.30 1.07 2.66
CA ILE A 69 3.93 2.48 2.78
C ILE A 69 5.18 3.30 2.42
N PRO A 70 5.16 4.07 1.32
CA PRO A 70 6.31 4.89 0.92
C PRO A 70 6.51 6.07 1.88
N GLN A 71 7.74 6.54 2.01
CA GLN A 71 8.10 7.69 2.85
C GLN A 71 7.53 9.02 2.30
N HIS A 72 7.35 9.11 0.98
CA HIS A 72 6.79 10.27 0.31
C HIS A 72 5.56 9.86 -0.49
N PHE A 73 4.46 10.49 -0.24
CA PHE A 73 3.19 10.26 -0.91
C PHE A 73 2.99 11.11 -2.16
N GLY A 74 4.00 11.87 -2.61
CA GLY A 74 3.91 12.78 -3.76
C GLY A 74 3.41 12.15 -5.07
N GLN A 75 3.51 10.83 -5.22
CA GLN A 75 2.90 10.07 -6.30
C GLN A 75 1.37 10.04 -6.22
N TYR A 76 0.78 10.35 -5.05
CA TYR A 76 -0.67 10.37 -4.81
C TYR A 76 -1.25 11.79 -4.76
N ASN A 77 -0.44 12.85 -4.99
CA ASN A 77 -0.84 14.24 -4.85
C ASN A 77 -2.04 14.68 -5.74
N ARG A 78 -2.48 13.85 -6.69
CA ARG A 78 -3.63 14.12 -7.56
C ARG A 78 -4.69 13.03 -7.47
N VAL A 79 -4.60 12.18 -6.47
CA VAL A 79 -5.47 11.02 -6.28
C VAL A 79 -6.45 11.34 -5.15
N THR A 80 -7.72 11.04 -5.34
CA THR A 80 -8.72 11.18 -4.28
C THR A 80 -8.65 10.00 -3.31
N VAL A 81 -9.26 10.16 -2.13
CA VAL A 81 -9.41 9.08 -1.14
C VAL A 81 -10.07 7.85 -1.78
N ALA A 82 -11.16 8.03 -2.56
CA ALA A 82 -11.81 6.93 -3.27
C ALA A 82 -10.88 6.19 -4.22
N GLN A 83 -10.04 6.93 -4.95
CA GLN A 83 -9.06 6.34 -5.87
C GLN A 83 -7.93 5.60 -5.14
N ALA A 84 -7.43 6.16 -4.04
CA ALA A 84 -6.40 5.52 -3.21
C ALA A 84 -6.91 4.20 -2.61
N LEU A 85 -8.16 4.17 -2.18
CA LEU A 85 -8.84 2.99 -1.66
C LEU A 85 -9.31 2.04 -2.78
N ARG A 86 -9.11 2.39 -4.06
CA ARG A 86 -9.52 1.61 -5.25
C ARG A 86 -11.02 1.34 -5.31
N MET A 87 -11.82 2.25 -4.80
CA MET A 87 -13.28 2.14 -4.76
C MET A 87 -13.99 3.16 -5.67
N ASP A 88 -13.25 4.07 -6.30
CA ASP A 88 -13.76 5.16 -7.10
C ASP A 88 -14.71 4.70 -8.24
N ASP A 89 -14.34 3.66 -8.99
CA ASP A 89 -15.17 3.11 -10.06
C ASP A 89 -16.50 2.54 -9.52
N LYS A 90 -16.45 1.80 -8.40
CA LYS A 90 -17.64 1.23 -7.77
C LYS A 90 -18.56 2.32 -7.20
N LEU A 91 -18.00 3.34 -6.53
CA LEU A 91 -18.78 4.47 -6.03
C LEU A 91 -19.48 5.23 -7.17
N ARG A 92 -18.76 5.49 -8.26
CA ARG A 92 -19.36 6.13 -9.44
C ARG A 92 -20.48 5.29 -10.03
N ALA A 93 -20.30 3.98 -10.14
CA ALA A 93 -21.33 3.06 -10.63
C ALA A 93 -22.55 3.04 -9.70
N LEU A 94 -22.34 2.96 -8.39
CA LEU A 94 -23.41 3.02 -7.39
C LEU A 94 -24.22 4.32 -7.53
N HIS A 95 -23.55 5.47 -7.54
CA HIS A 95 -24.23 6.76 -7.66
C HIS A 95 -24.94 6.92 -9.02
N ALA A 96 -24.36 6.39 -10.12
CA ALA A 96 -25.02 6.41 -11.43
C ALA A 96 -26.32 5.61 -11.41
N ILE A 97 -26.32 4.39 -10.82
CA ILE A 97 -27.52 3.56 -10.68
C ILE A 97 -28.58 4.24 -9.81
N LEU A 98 -28.19 4.81 -8.67
CA LEU A 98 -29.09 5.53 -7.77
C LEU A 98 -29.72 6.76 -8.45
N ASN A 99 -29.00 7.39 -9.39
CA ASN A 99 -29.47 8.52 -10.21
C ASN A 99 -30.26 8.09 -11.47
N GLY A 100 -30.53 6.79 -11.64
CA GLY A 100 -31.39 6.25 -12.72
C GLY A 100 -30.63 5.66 -13.92
N ASP A 101 -29.30 5.69 -13.95
CA ASP A 101 -28.51 5.00 -14.99
C ASP A 101 -28.31 3.52 -14.64
N ALA A 102 -29.36 2.72 -14.83
CA ALA A 102 -29.37 1.27 -14.60
C ALA A 102 -28.74 0.48 -15.77
N SER A 103 -27.65 0.95 -16.32
CA SER A 103 -26.93 0.25 -17.39
C SER A 103 -26.26 -1.04 -16.89
N ALA A 104 -26.22 -2.08 -17.73
CA ALA A 104 -25.53 -3.34 -17.42
C ALA A 104 -24.05 -3.13 -17.06
N ARG A 105 -23.42 -2.09 -17.62
CA ARG A 105 -22.05 -1.71 -17.29
C ARG A 105 -21.90 -1.29 -15.83
N ASN A 106 -22.79 -0.44 -15.33
CA ASN A 106 -22.72 0.03 -13.95
C ASN A 106 -22.97 -1.11 -12.96
N PHE A 107 -23.92 -2.01 -13.24
CA PHE A 107 -24.11 -3.21 -12.43
C PHE A 107 -22.89 -4.11 -12.43
N SER A 108 -22.25 -4.31 -13.58
CA SER A 108 -21.02 -5.12 -13.68
C SER A 108 -19.84 -4.50 -12.90
N ILE A 109 -19.69 -3.17 -12.89
CA ILE A 109 -18.65 -2.48 -12.13
C ILE A 109 -18.93 -2.54 -10.63
N LEU A 110 -20.18 -2.35 -10.23
CA LEU A 110 -20.58 -2.40 -8.83
C LEU A 110 -20.38 -3.80 -8.23
N ASP A 111 -20.64 -4.86 -9.02
CA ASP A 111 -20.40 -6.25 -8.64
C ASP A 111 -21.07 -6.62 -7.30
N ASP A 112 -22.38 -6.29 -7.17
CA ASP A 112 -23.20 -6.47 -5.97
C ASP A 112 -22.67 -5.83 -4.67
N ASP A 113 -21.70 -4.94 -4.75
CA ASP A 113 -21.06 -4.26 -3.61
C ASP A 113 -21.86 -3.00 -3.18
N TRP A 114 -23.16 -3.17 -2.92
CA TRP A 114 -24.11 -2.07 -2.64
C TRP A 114 -23.80 -1.29 -1.38
N ASP A 115 -23.15 -1.89 -0.40
CA ASP A 115 -22.79 -1.30 0.89
C ASP A 115 -21.38 -0.71 0.92
N ILE A 116 -20.69 -0.63 -0.22
CA ILE A 116 -19.30 -0.19 -0.32
C ILE A 116 -19.08 1.18 0.32
N GLU A 117 -19.99 2.13 0.11
CA GLU A 117 -19.88 3.49 0.65
C GLU A 117 -20.04 3.48 2.18
N GLU A 118 -21.09 2.85 2.68
CA GLU A 118 -21.39 2.78 4.11
C GLU A 118 -20.28 2.04 4.87
N ARG A 119 -19.88 0.87 4.39
CA ARG A 119 -18.81 0.06 5.00
C ARG A 119 -17.49 0.83 5.02
N SER A 120 -17.19 1.59 3.98
CA SER A 120 -15.96 2.38 3.92
C SER A 120 -16.01 3.59 4.86
N ARG A 121 -17.16 4.25 5.03
CA ARG A 121 -17.34 5.31 6.04
C ARG A 121 -17.16 4.76 7.46
N ILE A 122 -17.74 3.59 7.75
CA ILE A 122 -17.55 2.91 9.04
C ILE A 122 -16.06 2.61 9.27
N ALA A 123 -15.36 2.11 8.26
CA ALA A 123 -13.93 1.83 8.36
C ALA A 123 -13.10 3.10 8.63
N LEU A 124 -13.37 4.21 7.95
CA LEU A 124 -12.71 5.49 8.21
C LEU A 124 -13.01 6.00 9.64
N SER A 125 -14.24 5.86 10.12
CA SER A 125 -14.61 6.30 11.48
C SER A 125 -13.85 5.55 12.58
N LEU A 126 -13.53 4.27 12.38
CA LEU A 126 -12.70 3.50 13.33
C LEU A 126 -11.29 4.07 13.49
N TRP A 127 -10.81 4.84 12.52
CA TRP A 127 -9.53 5.55 12.56
C TRP A 127 -9.65 7.02 12.92
N GLY A 128 -10.88 7.50 13.24
CA GLY A 128 -11.14 8.91 13.51
C GLY A 128 -11.07 9.81 12.27
N LEU A 129 -11.30 9.25 11.09
CA LEU A 129 -11.22 9.92 9.78
C LEU A 129 -12.62 10.09 9.15
N ASP A 130 -13.67 10.09 9.94
CA ASP A 130 -15.08 10.22 9.53
C ASP A 130 -15.42 11.56 8.87
N TYR A 131 -14.60 12.58 9.11
CA TYR A 131 -14.71 13.92 8.50
C TYR A 131 -14.14 13.97 7.08
N ILE A 132 -13.44 12.95 6.62
CA ILE A 132 -12.83 12.92 5.28
C ILE A 132 -13.84 12.44 4.26
N ASP A 133 -14.07 13.25 3.21
CA ASP A 133 -14.88 12.86 2.07
C ASP A 133 -14.08 12.02 1.08
N PHE A 134 -14.73 11.05 0.40
CA PHE A 134 -14.08 10.20 -0.60
C PHE A 134 -13.57 10.96 -1.83
N SER A 135 -14.13 12.15 -2.10
CA SER A 135 -13.67 13.06 -3.16
C SER A 135 -12.48 13.91 -2.74
N THR A 136 -12.11 13.93 -1.46
CA THR A 136 -10.98 14.69 -0.94
C THR A 136 -9.68 14.24 -1.61
N SER A 137 -8.89 15.20 -2.10
CA SER A 137 -7.57 14.91 -2.67
C SER A 137 -6.56 14.62 -1.56
N LEU A 138 -5.71 13.60 -1.75
CA LEU A 138 -4.73 13.21 -0.73
C LEU A 138 -3.68 14.29 -0.44
N ASP A 139 -3.43 15.22 -1.37
CA ASP A 139 -2.50 16.32 -1.16
C ASP A 139 -3.02 17.38 -0.16
N SER A 140 -4.32 17.38 0.13
CA SER A 140 -4.94 18.24 1.14
C SER A 140 -4.92 17.62 2.54
N LEU A 141 -4.54 16.36 2.68
CA LEU A 141 -4.47 15.64 3.94
C LEU A 141 -3.09 15.77 4.59
N SER A 142 -3.04 15.70 5.91
CA SER A 142 -1.77 15.63 6.65
C SER A 142 -1.11 14.26 6.49
N GLY A 143 0.20 14.17 6.71
CA GLY A 143 0.94 12.92 6.62
C GLY A 143 0.50 11.83 7.62
N GLY A 144 -0.29 12.19 8.64
CA GLY A 144 -0.87 11.23 9.58
C GLY A 144 -2.26 10.72 9.17
N GLU A 145 -2.90 11.39 8.19
CA GLU A 145 -4.22 11.03 7.64
C GLU A 145 -4.08 10.19 6.35
N ILE A 146 -2.92 10.18 5.74
CA ILE A 146 -2.57 9.36 4.59
C ILE A 146 -2.03 8.01 5.05
#